data_26e96cb4a5279e69e0086a9092f2bfff
#
_entry.id   26e96cb4a5279e69e0086a9092f2bfff
#
_cell.length_a   1.000
_cell.length_b   1.000
_cell.length_c   1.000
_cell.angle_alpha   90.00
_cell.angle_beta   90.00
_cell.angle_gamma   90.00
#
_symmetry.space_group_name_H-M   'P 1'
#
loop_
_entity.id
_entity.type
_entity.pdbx_description
1 polymer ?
#
loop_
_entity_poly.entity_id
_entity_poly.type
_entity_poly.pdbx_seq_one_letter_code
_entity_poly.pdbx_strand_id
1 'polypeptide(L)'
;MTALTTPRSRRVRLIEPVMPALRVLRGLLRFLGFTVAGFAVGIALALAVPLAFDARPLVVLSGSMEPALHTGDVSVVRSIAPLDARPGDIVTFRDPDKADRLITHRVRAMHVQGDAVVFRTRGDANNVSEHWRVSASGEIGRVIYSIPKLGWVLSYARSKGVFVLMLGAALALLLVLELTAIWRPEEGDPDEPA
;
A
#
# COMPACT_ATOMS: atom_id res chain seq x y z
N MET A 1 38.84 50.72 -54.59
CA MET A 1 38.91 49.86 -53.39
C MET A 1 37.49 49.61 -52.92
N THR A 2 36.90 48.51 -53.34
CA THR A 2 35.50 48.19 -53.07
C THR A 2 35.47 47.15 -51.96
N ALA A 3 34.96 47.53 -50.79
CA ALA A 3 34.84 46.64 -49.63
C ALA A 3 33.64 45.66 -49.81
N LEU A 4 33.90 44.38 -49.91
CA LEU A 4 32.91 43.32 -49.92
C LEU A 4 32.42 43.07 -48.48
N THR A 5 31.17 43.52 -48.17
CA THR A 5 30.48 43.20 -46.95
C THR A 5 29.90 41.77 -47.05
N THR A 6 30.47 40.84 -46.29
CA THR A 6 29.91 39.48 -46.12
C THR A 6 28.60 39.50 -45.36
N PRO A 7 27.56 38.81 -45.80
CA PRO A 7 26.29 38.72 -45.06
C PRO A 7 26.47 37.86 -43.81
N ARG A 8 26.21 38.45 -42.65
CA ARG A 8 26.17 37.80 -41.34
C ARG A 8 25.01 36.79 -41.31
N SER A 9 25.36 35.49 -41.33
CA SER A 9 24.40 34.41 -41.26
C SER A 9 23.57 34.53 -39.96
N ARG A 10 22.28 34.80 -40.11
CA ARG A 10 21.27 34.74 -39.05
C ARG A 10 21.13 33.26 -38.63
N ARG A 11 21.89 32.84 -37.63
CA ARG A 11 21.59 31.57 -36.96
C ARG A 11 20.26 31.70 -36.27
N VAL A 12 19.27 30.99 -36.76
CA VAL A 12 17.92 30.92 -36.21
C VAL A 12 18.01 30.26 -34.85
N ARG A 13 17.84 31.03 -33.76
CA ARG A 13 17.73 30.51 -32.40
C ARG A 13 16.33 29.91 -32.20
N LEU A 14 16.12 28.66 -32.67
CA LEU A 14 14.86 27.95 -32.52
C LEU A 14 14.81 26.96 -31.33
N ILE A 15 15.86 26.95 -30.45
CA ILE A 15 16.00 25.90 -29.44
C ILE A 15 15.78 26.42 -28.00
N GLU A 16 15.64 27.72 -27.77
CA GLU A 16 15.57 28.27 -26.40
C GLU A 16 14.29 27.98 -25.56
N PRO A 17 13.08 27.78 -26.10
CA PRO A 17 11.93 27.52 -25.23
C PRO A 17 11.77 26.07 -24.75
N VAL A 18 12.49 25.08 -25.30
CA VAL A 18 12.31 23.67 -24.96
C VAL A 18 13.07 23.26 -23.68
N MET A 19 14.19 23.90 -23.39
CA MET A 19 15.04 23.58 -22.24
C MET A 19 14.36 23.77 -20.86
N PRO A 20 13.64 24.86 -20.58
CA PRO A 20 12.97 25.04 -19.29
C PRO A 20 11.82 24.05 -19.09
N ALA A 21 11.05 23.75 -20.15
CA ALA A 21 9.95 22.79 -20.09
C ALA A 21 10.44 21.37 -19.76
N LEU A 22 11.57 20.94 -20.33
CA LEU A 22 12.19 19.66 -20.02
C LEU A 22 12.71 19.58 -18.57
N ARG A 23 13.24 20.67 -18.02
CA ARG A 23 13.68 20.72 -16.61
C ARG A 23 12.49 20.58 -15.66
N VAL A 24 11.41 21.30 -15.93
CA VAL A 24 10.17 21.21 -15.14
C VAL A 24 9.59 19.80 -15.23
N LEU A 25 9.49 19.22 -16.44
CA LEU A 25 9.01 17.85 -16.62
C LEU A 25 9.85 16.83 -15.85
N ARG A 26 11.18 16.91 -15.91
CA ARG A 26 12.08 16.05 -15.12
C ARG A 26 11.87 16.24 -13.62
N GLY A 27 11.70 17.47 -13.15
CA GLY A 27 11.37 17.77 -11.76
C GLY A 27 10.07 17.09 -11.31
N LEU A 28 9.02 17.23 -12.12
CA LEU A 28 7.72 16.60 -11.85
C LEU A 28 7.80 15.07 -11.85
N LEU A 29 8.51 14.47 -12.81
CA LEU A 29 8.69 13.00 -12.86
C LEU A 29 9.46 12.48 -11.65
N ARG A 30 10.50 13.19 -11.22
CA ARG A 30 11.25 12.83 -10.00
C ARG A 30 10.38 12.95 -8.76
N PHE A 31 9.65 14.07 -8.62
CA PHE A 31 8.74 14.28 -7.51
C PHE A 31 7.68 13.17 -7.45
N LEU A 32 7.04 12.85 -8.58
CA LEU A 32 6.08 11.76 -8.68
C LEU A 32 6.70 10.41 -8.31
N GLY A 33 7.92 10.12 -8.82
CA GLY A 33 8.65 8.89 -8.51
C GLY A 33 8.93 8.74 -7.01
N PHE A 34 9.43 9.80 -6.36
CA PHE A 34 9.65 9.77 -4.91
C PHE A 34 8.37 9.64 -4.11
N THR A 35 7.28 10.30 -4.55
CA THR A 35 5.97 10.19 -3.89
C THR A 35 5.44 8.76 -3.97
N VAL A 36 5.47 8.14 -5.15
CA VAL A 36 5.04 6.75 -5.34
C VAL A 36 5.91 5.78 -4.53
N ALA A 37 7.24 5.96 -4.56
CA ALA A 37 8.16 5.13 -3.79
C ALA A 37 7.92 5.30 -2.28
N GLY A 38 7.77 6.52 -1.78
CA GLY A 38 7.45 6.79 -0.37
C GLY A 38 6.14 6.16 0.06
N PHE A 39 5.10 6.23 -0.78
CA PHE A 39 3.82 5.59 -0.51
C PHE A 39 3.92 4.05 -0.49
N ALA A 40 4.67 3.46 -1.43
CA ALA A 40 4.91 2.02 -1.46
C ALA A 40 5.68 1.54 -0.22
N VAL A 41 6.71 2.27 0.21
CA VAL A 41 7.45 1.99 1.45
C VAL A 41 6.53 2.12 2.66
N GLY A 42 5.68 3.15 2.73
CA GLY A 42 4.70 3.33 3.80
C GLY A 42 3.75 2.15 3.92
N ILE A 43 3.20 1.66 2.80
CA ILE A 43 2.36 0.45 2.78
C ILE A 43 3.15 -0.78 3.23
N ALA A 44 4.36 -0.96 2.71
CA ALA A 44 5.20 -2.10 3.08
C ALA A 44 5.48 -2.12 4.59
N LEU A 45 5.79 -0.98 5.18
CA LEU A 45 5.98 -0.84 6.63
C LEU A 45 4.69 -1.10 7.41
N ALA A 46 3.55 -0.56 6.95
CA ALA A 46 2.26 -0.78 7.59
C ALA A 46 1.84 -2.26 7.61
N LEU A 47 2.32 -3.07 6.67
CA LEU A 47 2.09 -4.52 6.64
C LEU A 47 3.16 -5.32 7.37
N ALA A 48 4.42 -4.88 7.33
CA ALA A 48 5.55 -5.62 7.88
C ALA A 48 5.75 -5.37 9.40
N VAL A 49 5.63 -4.13 9.85
CA VAL A 49 5.83 -3.78 11.27
C VAL A 49 4.91 -4.57 12.20
N PRO A 50 3.62 -4.76 11.92
CA PRO A 50 2.75 -5.56 12.77
C PRO A 50 3.20 -7.01 12.96
N LEU A 51 3.88 -7.60 11.96
CA LEU A 51 4.38 -8.98 12.05
C LEU A 51 5.39 -9.16 13.20
N ALA A 52 6.16 -8.10 13.51
CA ALA A 52 7.09 -8.10 14.65
C ALA A 52 6.37 -8.08 16.01
N PHE A 53 5.06 -7.84 16.03
CA PHE A 53 4.21 -7.77 17.22
C PHE A 53 3.09 -8.82 17.20
N ASP A 54 3.33 -9.99 16.58
CA ASP A 54 2.38 -11.11 16.42
C ASP A 54 1.04 -10.71 15.79
N ALA A 55 1.05 -9.66 14.97
CA ALA A 55 -0.12 -9.24 14.21
C ALA A 55 0.01 -9.66 12.74
N ARG A 56 -1.11 -10.09 12.14
CA ARG A 56 -1.14 -10.62 10.77
C ARG A 56 -2.14 -9.85 9.91
N PRO A 57 -1.78 -9.50 8.67
CA PRO A 57 -2.71 -8.89 7.74
C PRO A 57 -3.65 -9.95 7.15
N LEU A 58 -4.95 -9.71 7.20
CA LEU A 58 -6.01 -10.52 6.62
C LEU A 58 -6.84 -9.70 5.64
N VAL A 59 -7.14 -10.26 4.48
CA VAL A 59 -8.03 -9.62 3.50
C VAL A 59 -9.48 -9.88 3.89
N VAL A 60 -10.28 -8.81 3.93
CA VAL A 60 -11.72 -8.88 4.19
C VAL A 60 -12.43 -9.33 2.90
N LEU A 61 -13.08 -10.50 2.95
CA LEU A 61 -13.70 -11.13 1.79
C LEU A 61 -15.21 -10.92 1.70
N SER A 62 -15.86 -10.43 2.76
CA SER A 62 -17.31 -10.23 2.79
C SER A 62 -17.70 -8.91 3.45
N GLY A 63 -18.92 -8.42 3.13
CA GLY A 63 -19.45 -7.17 3.68
C GLY A 63 -20.13 -7.31 5.05
N SER A 64 -20.02 -8.43 5.76
CA SER A 64 -20.71 -8.64 7.05
C SER A 64 -20.35 -7.62 8.13
N MET A 65 -19.22 -6.96 8.00
CA MET A 65 -18.71 -5.95 8.93
C MET A 65 -18.87 -4.51 8.43
N GLU A 66 -19.55 -4.29 7.34
CA GLU A 66 -19.85 -2.93 6.87
C GLU A 66 -20.73 -2.18 7.87
N PRO A 67 -20.53 -0.87 8.07
CA PRO A 67 -19.53 -0.02 7.40
C PRO A 67 -18.13 -0.02 8.04
N ALA A 68 -17.87 -0.76 9.11
CA ALA A 68 -16.59 -0.72 9.84
C ALA A 68 -15.43 -1.34 9.06
N LEU A 69 -15.69 -2.41 8.30
CA LEU A 69 -14.73 -3.06 7.40
C LEU A 69 -15.44 -3.36 6.09
N HIS A 70 -14.84 -2.94 4.97
CA HIS A 70 -15.40 -3.19 3.64
C HIS A 70 -14.71 -4.37 2.97
N THR A 71 -15.43 -5.02 2.08
CA THR A 71 -14.83 -6.06 1.22
C THR A 71 -13.65 -5.47 0.43
N GLY A 72 -12.51 -6.17 0.47
CA GLY A 72 -11.26 -5.71 -0.16
C GLY A 72 -10.35 -4.88 0.75
N ASP A 73 -10.75 -4.59 1.99
CA ASP A 73 -9.86 -4.02 2.99
C ASP A 73 -8.83 -5.07 3.47
N VAL A 74 -7.70 -4.61 3.99
CA VAL A 74 -6.78 -5.44 4.76
C VAL A 74 -6.91 -5.08 6.22
N SER A 75 -7.39 -6.01 7.04
CA SER A 75 -7.43 -5.88 8.49
C SER A 75 -6.16 -6.45 9.11
N VAL A 76 -5.52 -5.69 9.99
CA VAL A 76 -4.38 -6.15 10.79
C VAL A 76 -4.89 -6.69 12.10
N VAL A 77 -4.62 -7.98 12.33
CA VAL A 77 -5.18 -8.76 13.44
C VAL A 77 -4.05 -9.23 14.35
N ARG A 78 -4.15 -8.93 15.63
CA ARG A 78 -3.23 -9.41 16.67
C ARG A 78 -3.83 -10.60 17.41
N SER A 79 -3.02 -11.61 17.70
CA SER A 79 -3.40 -12.71 18.59
C SER A 79 -3.54 -12.21 20.03
N ILE A 80 -4.65 -12.55 20.68
CA ILE A 80 -4.92 -12.26 22.09
C ILE A 80 -5.53 -13.47 22.78
N ALA A 81 -5.42 -13.55 24.10
CA ALA A 81 -6.20 -14.50 24.88
C ALA A 81 -7.71 -14.16 24.80
N PRO A 82 -8.60 -15.16 24.75
CA PRO A 82 -10.05 -14.92 24.71
C PRO A 82 -10.57 -14.07 25.88
N LEU A 83 -9.92 -14.16 27.04
CA LEU A 83 -10.26 -13.38 28.23
C LEU A 83 -9.91 -11.88 28.12
N ASP A 84 -9.01 -11.51 27.21
CA ASP A 84 -8.60 -10.13 26.97
C ASP A 84 -9.53 -9.37 26.02
N ALA A 85 -10.46 -10.09 25.39
CA ALA A 85 -11.45 -9.47 24.51
C ALA A 85 -12.51 -8.70 25.32
N ARG A 86 -13.06 -7.68 24.71
CA ARG A 86 -14.09 -6.81 25.34
C ARG A 86 -15.28 -6.65 24.40
N PRO A 87 -16.48 -6.41 24.94
CA PRO A 87 -17.61 -5.97 24.13
C PRO A 87 -17.23 -4.72 23.34
N GLY A 88 -17.54 -4.74 22.02
CA GLY A 88 -17.15 -3.70 21.07
C GLY A 88 -15.92 -4.07 20.21
N ASP A 89 -15.02 -4.93 20.68
CA ASP A 89 -13.89 -5.40 19.88
C ASP A 89 -14.37 -6.12 18.61
N ILE A 90 -13.63 -5.93 17.52
CA ILE A 90 -13.78 -6.73 16.32
C ILE A 90 -12.79 -7.89 16.43
N VAL A 91 -13.32 -9.11 16.48
CA VAL A 91 -12.53 -10.32 16.68
C VAL A 91 -12.62 -11.25 15.48
N THR A 92 -11.53 -11.96 15.23
CA THR A 92 -11.43 -12.98 14.19
C THR A 92 -11.14 -14.33 14.85
N PHE A 93 -11.90 -15.35 14.48
CA PHE A 93 -11.76 -16.70 14.97
C PHE A 93 -12.05 -17.72 13.86
N ARG A 94 -11.65 -18.98 14.07
CA ARG A 94 -11.90 -20.05 13.11
C ARG A 94 -13.36 -20.46 13.16
N ASP A 95 -13.94 -20.67 11.98
CA ASP A 95 -15.27 -21.27 11.86
C ASP A 95 -15.24 -22.71 12.35
N PRO A 96 -16.05 -23.11 13.34
CA PRO A 96 -16.08 -24.49 13.82
C PRO A 96 -16.53 -25.50 12.75
N ASP A 97 -17.38 -25.05 11.81
CA ASP A 97 -17.92 -25.91 10.76
C ASP A 97 -16.99 -26.02 9.55
N LYS A 98 -16.06 -25.06 9.39
CA LYS A 98 -15.12 -24.99 8.27
C LYS A 98 -13.76 -24.49 8.74
N ALA A 99 -12.85 -25.43 9.06
CA ALA A 99 -11.54 -25.14 9.65
C ALA A 99 -10.67 -24.14 8.84
N ASP A 100 -10.87 -24.06 7.53
CA ASP A 100 -10.11 -23.13 6.64
C ASP A 100 -10.72 -21.73 6.55
N ARG A 101 -11.87 -21.52 7.20
CA ARG A 101 -12.58 -20.23 7.18
C ARG A 101 -12.32 -19.45 8.45
N LEU A 102 -12.01 -18.17 8.29
CA LEU A 102 -11.97 -17.20 9.37
C LEU A 102 -13.23 -16.32 9.32
N ILE A 103 -13.83 -16.12 10.48
CA ILE A 103 -14.99 -15.24 10.67
C ILE A 103 -14.52 -14.04 11.48
N THR A 104 -14.89 -12.84 11.03
CA THR A 104 -14.58 -11.59 11.70
C THR A 104 -15.87 -10.87 12.03
N HIS A 105 -16.19 -10.76 13.33
CA HIS A 105 -17.40 -10.12 13.81
C HIS A 105 -17.14 -9.29 15.06
N ARG A 106 -18.08 -8.42 15.41
CA ARG A 106 -18.00 -7.60 16.62
C ARG A 106 -18.54 -8.33 17.83
N VAL A 107 -17.79 -8.32 18.92
CA VAL A 107 -18.23 -8.84 20.22
C VAL A 107 -19.36 -7.97 20.75
N ARG A 108 -20.50 -8.59 21.01
CA ARG A 108 -21.67 -7.94 21.63
C ARG A 108 -21.77 -8.26 23.12
N ALA A 109 -21.39 -9.47 23.51
CA ALA A 109 -21.28 -9.90 24.89
C ALA A 109 -20.31 -11.08 24.97
N MET A 110 -19.77 -11.32 26.15
CA MET A 110 -18.99 -12.52 26.47
C MET A 110 -19.20 -12.91 27.92
N HIS A 111 -19.04 -14.20 28.21
CA HIS A 111 -19.04 -14.71 29.58
C HIS A 111 -18.15 -15.95 29.66
N VAL A 112 -17.59 -16.19 30.83
CA VAL A 112 -16.76 -17.37 31.09
C VAL A 112 -17.67 -18.51 31.54
N GLN A 113 -17.48 -19.69 30.94
CA GLN A 113 -18.20 -20.90 31.28
C GLN A 113 -17.24 -22.08 31.40
N GLY A 114 -16.86 -22.41 32.63
CA GLY A 114 -15.83 -23.42 32.90
C GLY A 114 -14.47 -23.00 32.34
N ASP A 115 -13.90 -23.84 31.48
CA ASP A 115 -12.62 -23.65 30.81
C ASP A 115 -12.73 -22.90 29.47
N ALA A 116 -13.90 -22.36 29.15
CA ALA A 116 -14.18 -21.70 27.89
C ALA A 116 -14.79 -20.31 28.07
N VAL A 117 -14.59 -19.48 27.06
CA VAL A 117 -15.25 -18.19 26.89
C VAL A 117 -16.31 -18.34 25.80
N VAL A 118 -17.55 -18.01 26.14
CA VAL A 118 -18.65 -17.98 25.20
C VAL A 118 -18.85 -16.53 24.73
N PHE A 119 -18.69 -16.35 23.44
CA PHE A 119 -18.88 -15.06 22.77
C PHE A 119 -20.25 -15.01 22.10
N ARG A 120 -20.93 -13.89 22.25
CA ARG A 120 -22.01 -13.49 21.38
C ARG A 120 -21.47 -12.42 20.44
N THR A 121 -21.34 -12.76 19.17
CA THR A 121 -20.80 -11.87 18.14
C THR A 121 -21.89 -11.57 17.10
N ARG A 122 -21.71 -10.45 16.39
CA ARG A 122 -22.55 -10.10 15.25
C ARG A 122 -21.76 -9.26 14.27
N GLY A 123 -21.87 -9.56 12.99
CA GLY A 123 -21.42 -8.66 11.92
C GLY A 123 -22.20 -7.35 11.98
N ASP A 124 -21.54 -6.24 11.71
CA ASP A 124 -22.17 -4.93 11.81
C ASP A 124 -23.30 -4.75 10.81
N ALA A 125 -23.22 -5.40 9.62
CA ALA A 125 -24.27 -5.46 8.61
C ALA A 125 -25.28 -6.60 8.83
N ASN A 126 -25.08 -7.50 9.81
CA ASN A 126 -25.93 -8.64 10.04
C ASN A 126 -27.06 -8.33 11.03
N ASN A 127 -28.22 -8.97 10.84
CA ASN A 127 -29.35 -8.86 11.75
C ASN A 127 -29.35 -9.93 12.86
N VAL A 128 -28.57 -11.00 12.70
CA VAL A 128 -28.55 -12.15 13.62
C VAL A 128 -27.21 -12.22 14.34
N SER A 129 -27.26 -12.51 15.65
CA SER A 129 -26.06 -12.78 16.46
C SER A 129 -25.72 -14.27 16.40
N GLU A 130 -24.42 -14.54 16.45
CA GLU A 130 -23.86 -15.88 16.47
C GLU A 130 -23.19 -16.14 17.84
N HIS A 131 -23.16 -17.39 18.27
CA HIS A 131 -22.54 -17.80 19.53
C HIS A 131 -21.36 -18.71 19.23
N TRP A 132 -20.22 -18.37 19.80
CA TRP A 132 -18.98 -19.11 19.65
C TRP A 132 -18.42 -19.51 21.00
N ARG A 133 -17.95 -20.74 21.12
CA ARG A 133 -17.27 -21.24 22.30
C ARG A 133 -15.80 -21.45 21.97
N VAL A 134 -14.92 -20.78 22.71
CA VAL A 134 -13.46 -20.85 22.53
C VAL A 134 -12.84 -21.22 23.87
N SER A 135 -11.83 -22.11 23.88
CA SER A 135 -11.09 -22.42 25.10
C SER A 135 -10.49 -21.16 25.70
N ALA A 136 -10.57 -20.97 27.01
CA ALA A 136 -9.98 -19.83 27.71
C ALA A 136 -8.44 -19.76 27.55
N SER A 137 -7.79 -20.92 27.34
CA SER A 137 -6.37 -21.03 27.02
C SER A 137 -6.05 -20.95 25.53
N GLY A 138 -7.07 -20.76 24.67
CA GLY A 138 -6.90 -20.62 23.23
C GLY A 138 -6.47 -19.22 22.83
N GLU A 139 -6.50 -18.98 21.52
CA GLU A 139 -6.18 -17.68 20.93
C GLU A 139 -7.28 -17.26 19.97
N ILE A 140 -7.56 -15.95 19.98
CA ILE A 140 -8.42 -15.29 19.00
C ILE A 140 -7.68 -14.08 18.43
N GLY A 141 -8.07 -13.67 17.22
CA GLY A 141 -7.55 -12.46 16.63
C GLY A 141 -8.35 -11.25 17.05
N ARG A 142 -7.72 -10.13 17.40
CA ARG A 142 -8.37 -8.82 17.55
C ARG A 142 -7.89 -7.89 16.45
N VAL A 143 -8.81 -7.31 15.71
CA VAL A 143 -8.52 -6.29 14.69
C VAL A 143 -8.02 -5.03 15.38
N ILE A 144 -6.82 -4.57 14.99
CA ILE A 144 -6.19 -3.37 15.55
C ILE A 144 -6.53 -2.16 14.67
N TYR A 145 -6.37 -2.33 13.34
CA TYR A 145 -6.72 -1.34 12.32
C TYR A 145 -6.98 -2.03 10.97
N SER A 146 -7.52 -1.29 10.04
CA SER A 146 -7.69 -1.74 8.65
C SER A 146 -7.11 -0.71 7.68
N ILE A 147 -6.66 -1.22 6.52
CA ILE A 147 -6.19 -0.40 5.41
C ILE A 147 -7.20 -0.57 4.28
N PRO A 148 -7.95 0.50 3.96
CA PRO A 148 -9.02 0.42 2.97
C PRO A 148 -8.50 0.04 1.59
N LYS A 149 -9.25 -0.84 0.90
CA LYS A 149 -9.04 -1.26 -0.50
C LYS A 149 -7.67 -1.87 -0.84
N LEU A 150 -6.77 -2.01 0.14
CA LEU A 150 -5.43 -2.57 -0.11
C LEU A 150 -5.50 -4.04 -0.54
N GLY A 151 -6.50 -4.79 -0.10
CA GLY A 151 -6.71 -6.18 -0.50
C GLY A 151 -6.93 -6.33 -2.02
N TRP A 152 -7.61 -5.38 -2.65
CA TRP A 152 -7.75 -5.34 -4.11
C TRP A 152 -6.40 -5.12 -4.80
N VAL A 153 -5.60 -4.18 -4.28
CA VAL A 153 -4.24 -3.93 -4.81
C VAL A 153 -3.38 -5.18 -4.69
N LEU A 154 -3.41 -5.85 -3.54
CA LEU A 154 -2.66 -7.09 -3.31
C LEU A 154 -3.14 -8.24 -4.21
N SER A 155 -4.44 -8.35 -4.45
CA SER A 155 -4.99 -9.37 -5.34
C SER A 155 -4.58 -9.14 -6.81
N TYR A 156 -4.58 -7.89 -7.26
CA TYR A 156 -4.07 -7.54 -8.59
C TYR A 156 -2.56 -7.73 -8.70
N ALA A 157 -1.78 -7.34 -7.68
CA ALA A 157 -0.33 -7.52 -7.66
C ALA A 157 0.10 -9.00 -7.69
N ARG A 158 -0.74 -9.92 -7.20
CA ARG A 158 -0.54 -11.37 -7.31
C ARG A 158 -0.75 -11.92 -8.73
N SER A 159 -1.42 -11.20 -9.61
CA SER A 159 -1.53 -11.61 -11.00
C SER A 159 -0.17 -11.46 -11.67
N LYS A 160 0.33 -12.55 -12.28
CA LYS A 160 1.65 -12.57 -12.95
C LYS A 160 1.81 -11.44 -13.97
N GLY A 161 0.73 -11.11 -14.69
CA GLY A 161 0.74 -10.04 -15.69
C GLY A 161 0.95 -8.66 -15.11
N VAL A 162 0.26 -8.31 -14.00
CA VAL A 162 0.40 -7.01 -13.33
C VAL A 162 1.78 -6.90 -12.67
N PHE A 163 2.28 -7.97 -12.06
CA PHE A 163 3.64 -7.98 -11.49
C PHE A 163 4.70 -7.71 -12.55
N VAL A 164 4.63 -8.38 -13.71
CA VAL A 164 5.55 -8.16 -14.84
C VAL A 164 5.43 -6.75 -15.39
N LEU A 165 4.20 -6.22 -15.51
CA LEU A 165 3.97 -4.84 -15.96
C LEU A 165 4.58 -3.81 -14.99
N MET A 166 4.36 -3.97 -13.69
CA MET A 166 4.92 -3.08 -12.66
C MET A 166 6.44 -3.13 -12.63
N LEU A 167 7.02 -4.34 -12.71
CA LEU A 167 8.47 -4.52 -12.77
C LEU A 167 9.05 -3.88 -14.04
N GLY A 168 8.42 -4.10 -15.20
CA GLY A 168 8.81 -3.50 -16.47
C GLY A 168 8.74 -1.96 -16.43
N ALA A 169 7.68 -1.39 -15.85
CA ALA A 169 7.53 0.05 -15.70
C ALA A 169 8.61 0.63 -14.75
N ALA A 170 8.92 -0.06 -13.65
CA ALA A 170 9.98 0.36 -12.73
C ALA A 170 11.36 0.33 -13.40
N LEU A 171 11.67 -0.73 -14.14
CA LEU A 171 12.92 -0.84 -14.90
C LEU A 171 13.03 0.20 -16.00
N ALA A 172 11.94 0.45 -16.74
CA ALA A 172 11.90 1.49 -17.77
C ALA A 172 12.12 2.88 -17.16
N LEU A 173 11.51 3.17 -16.00
CA LEU A 173 11.72 4.42 -15.29
C LEU A 173 13.17 4.59 -14.84
N LEU A 174 13.79 3.55 -14.28
CA LEU A 174 15.20 3.56 -13.90
C LEU A 174 16.10 3.80 -15.12
N LEU A 175 15.84 3.10 -16.23
CA LEU A 175 16.60 3.29 -17.47
C LEU A 175 16.50 4.73 -17.99
N VAL A 176 15.31 5.32 -17.97
CA VAL A 176 15.10 6.73 -18.37
C VAL A 176 15.87 7.68 -17.45
N LEU A 177 15.87 7.43 -16.13
CA LEU A 177 16.60 8.24 -15.17
C LEU A 177 18.11 8.14 -15.39
N GLU A 178 18.66 6.95 -15.62
CA GLU A 178 20.07 6.73 -15.93
C GLU A 178 20.48 7.37 -17.26
N LEU A 179 19.73 7.16 -18.33
CA LEU A 179 19.99 7.79 -19.62
C LEU A 179 20.00 9.32 -19.52
N THR A 180 19.06 9.90 -18.75
CA THR A 180 19.03 11.35 -18.54
C THR A 180 20.17 11.86 -17.65
N ALA A 181 20.81 11.01 -16.84
CA ALA A 181 21.98 11.36 -16.06
C ALA A 181 23.25 11.37 -16.91
N ILE A 182 23.37 10.38 -17.83
CA ILE A 182 24.53 10.26 -18.76
C ILE A 182 24.54 11.40 -19.79
N TRP A 183 23.35 11.85 -20.24
CA TRP A 183 23.23 12.92 -21.24
C TRP A 183 23.19 14.32 -20.60
N ARG A 184 23.83 14.53 -19.44
CA ARG A 184 24.10 15.89 -18.95
C ARG A 184 25.22 16.48 -19.80
N PRO A 185 25.03 17.62 -20.47
CA PRO A 185 26.15 18.39 -21.00
C PRO A 185 27.05 18.72 -19.80
N GLU A 186 28.34 18.43 -19.89
CA GLU A 186 29.32 19.00 -18.97
C GLU A 186 29.19 20.52 -19.09
N GLU A 187 28.76 21.17 -18.01
CA GLU A 187 28.88 22.63 -17.90
C GLU A 187 30.40 22.86 -17.92
N GLY A 188 30.92 23.36 -19.05
CA GLY A 188 32.32 23.70 -19.19
C GLY A 188 32.74 24.57 -18.02
N ASP A 189 33.88 24.23 -17.43
CA ASP A 189 34.48 24.94 -16.32
C ASP A 189 34.63 26.43 -16.74
N PRO A 190 33.97 27.39 -16.05
CA PRO A 190 34.10 28.81 -16.40
C PRO A 190 35.52 29.37 -16.20
N ASP A 191 36.46 28.59 -15.61
CA ASP A 191 37.81 28.99 -15.28
C ASP A 191 38.91 28.41 -16.21
N GLU A 192 38.54 27.76 -17.35
CA GLU A 192 39.56 27.30 -18.31
C GLU A 192 40.09 28.51 -19.11
N PRO A 193 41.34 28.93 -18.92
CA PRO A 193 41.92 30.07 -19.62
C PRO A 193 42.16 29.73 -21.10
N ALA A 194 41.74 30.66 -21.98
CA ALA A 194 41.92 30.60 -23.44
C ALA A 194 43.36 30.64 -23.90
#